data_07bb274283686d0058da2c1af42a27c4
#
_entry.id   07bb274283686d0058da2c1af42a27c4
#
_cell.length_a   1.000
_cell.length_b   1.000
_cell.length_c   1.000
_cell.angle_alpha   90.00
_cell.angle_beta   90.00
_cell.angle_gamma   90.00
#
_symmetry.space_group_name_H-M   'P 1'
#
loop_
_entity.id
_entity.type
_entity.pdbx_description
1 polymer ?
#
loop_
_entity_poly.entity_id
_entity_poly.type
_entity_poly.pdbx_seq_one_letter_code
_entity_poly.pdbx_strand_id
1 'polypeptide(L)'
;MPANTKPYSRLDMAKWVLQAEAIAQSKPLPPYLQTRLDAMREGLAEEIAYLQGAGKINNVKLRGASVDLSYLQQDSAAYKYNNAKAHWQLLNHNNNGYLYGDGFNAVGTLHISGSLSKDLAVGITPRFSWDKDEHGDASLIEGYAKTHLGVWGITAGRQPMSWGVGRAGQLAFGSNATPQTAIKLNLLEPHTFDNGALKFLGKANVNVFASRLEGNRVASSGSALEKDHAALVGVRVDIMPTDAFTIGLERMSMLKKFNKHWLLGDNADDAEKDNWNDIAGLDFKYRFPGVQVYASLYGEDQAHAFPCENAYNVGMYFPQLVPDGSWDLRVEAAKTNDAWYGHWVLKNGWTYKDAILGDWLGADAKRVYAEVNHYLADGGKLGLSYTWADMQQTAQHDGRLQEVELSYSKSLQKDLLLHTAVGYGKLRDDTSKLVAVGLSWEY
;
A
#
# COMPACT_ATOMS: atom_id res chain seq x y z
N MET A 1 11.91 -13.08 2.03
CA MET A 1 11.35 -11.86 2.68
C MET A 1 9.90 -11.72 2.28
N PRO A 2 8.93 -11.76 3.19
CA PRO A 2 7.52 -11.49 2.88
C PRO A 2 7.32 -9.98 2.71
N ALA A 3 7.70 -9.45 1.55
CA ALA A 3 7.68 -8.02 1.27
C ALA A 3 6.43 -7.55 0.50
N ASN A 4 5.38 -8.38 0.46
CA ASN A 4 4.16 -8.09 -0.30
C ASN A 4 3.00 -7.65 0.60
N THR A 5 3.21 -7.60 1.92
CA THR A 5 2.22 -7.18 2.91
C THR A 5 2.80 -6.07 3.78
N LYS A 6 2.25 -4.87 3.67
CA LYS A 6 2.60 -3.73 4.53
C LYS A 6 1.55 -3.57 5.64
N PRO A 7 1.91 -2.97 6.77
CA PRO A 7 3.22 -2.40 7.13
C PRO A 7 4.22 -3.45 7.59
N TYR A 8 5.50 -3.12 7.47
CA TYR A 8 6.60 -3.90 8.06
C TYR A 8 6.91 -3.40 9.45
N SER A 9 7.29 -4.30 10.37
CA SER A 9 7.82 -3.86 11.65
C SER A 9 9.26 -3.36 11.49
N ARG A 10 9.67 -2.40 12.33
CA ARG A 10 11.08 -1.93 12.34
C ARG A 10 12.04 -3.07 12.68
N LEU A 11 11.63 -4.01 13.54
CA LEU A 11 12.41 -5.23 13.83
C LEU A 11 12.60 -6.12 12.60
N ASP A 12 11.57 -6.30 11.76
CA ASP A 12 11.71 -7.08 10.52
C ASP A 12 12.66 -6.37 9.55
N MET A 13 12.54 -5.06 9.41
CA MET A 13 13.46 -4.27 8.59
C MET A 13 14.90 -4.38 9.10
N ALA A 14 15.13 -4.31 10.42
CA ALA A 14 16.44 -4.49 11.02
C ALA A 14 17.04 -5.87 10.76
N LYS A 15 16.24 -6.95 10.85
CA LYS A 15 16.68 -8.30 10.46
C LYS A 15 17.11 -8.36 9.00
N TRP A 16 16.38 -7.69 8.10
CA TRP A 16 16.73 -7.67 6.68
C TRP A 16 17.99 -6.87 6.39
N VAL A 17 18.24 -5.79 7.13
CA VAL A 17 19.50 -5.03 7.06
C VAL A 17 20.68 -5.93 7.49
N LEU A 18 20.57 -6.62 8.62
CA LEU A 18 21.60 -7.55 9.09
C LEU A 18 21.87 -8.69 8.09
N GLN A 19 20.84 -9.23 7.45
CA GLN A 19 21.00 -10.22 6.39
C GLN A 19 21.70 -9.64 5.15
N ALA A 20 21.36 -8.42 4.75
CA ALA A 20 22.01 -7.73 3.63
C ALA A 20 23.49 -7.45 3.92
N GLU A 21 23.83 -7.03 5.13
CA GLU A 21 25.22 -6.84 5.57
C GLU A 21 26.03 -8.14 5.52
N ALA A 22 25.46 -9.25 6.02
CA ALA A 22 26.11 -10.55 5.96
C ALA A 22 26.39 -10.99 4.50
N ILE A 23 25.50 -10.71 3.57
CA ILE A 23 25.73 -10.96 2.14
C ILE A 23 26.81 -10.02 1.59
N ALA A 24 26.78 -8.73 1.95
CA ALA A 24 27.76 -7.75 1.50
C ALA A 24 29.19 -8.06 1.93
N GLN A 25 29.39 -8.73 3.06
CA GLN A 25 30.70 -9.21 3.50
C GLN A 25 31.32 -10.23 2.52
N SER A 26 30.49 -11.06 1.89
CA SER A 26 30.94 -12.07 0.92
C SER A 26 30.92 -11.56 -0.52
N LYS A 27 30.07 -10.57 -0.82
CA LYS A 27 29.90 -9.98 -2.14
C LYS A 27 29.79 -8.46 -2.00
N PRO A 28 30.89 -7.73 -2.20
CA PRO A 28 30.89 -6.27 -2.07
C PRO A 28 29.81 -5.62 -2.91
N LEU A 29 29.11 -4.66 -2.30
CA LEU A 29 28.08 -3.89 -2.97
C LEU A 29 28.70 -2.75 -3.77
N PRO A 30 28.06 -2.31 -4.86
CA PRO A 30 28.37 -1.05 -5.53
C PRO A 30 28.27 0.13 -4.54
N PRO A 31 29.07 1.21 -4.71
CA PRO A 31 29.18 2.29 -3.73
C PRO A 31 27.85 2.91 -3.29
N TYR A 32 26.95 3.20 -4.24
CA TYR A 32 25.65 3.80 -3.92
C TYR A 32 24.69 2.82 -3.21
N LEU A 33 24.76 1.52 -3.49
CA LEU A 33 23.99 0.50 -2.74
C LEU A 33 24.52 0.33 -1.32
N GLN A 34 25.84 0.41 -1.15
CA GLN A 34 26.47 0.40 0.19
C GLN A 34 25.99 1.61 1.01
N THR A 35 26.05 2.83 0.45
CA THR A 35 25.56 4.05 1.10
C THR A 35 24.09 3.92 1.53
N ARG A 36 23.24 3.32 0.70
CA ARG A 36 21.83 3.08 1.04
C ARG A 36 21.67 2.06 2.18
N LEU A 37 22.48 1.01 2.19
CA LEU A 37 22.48 0.02 3.28
C LEU A 37 22.93 0.65 4.59
N ASP A 38 23.99 1.46 4.57
CA ASP A 38 24.52 2.17 5.74
C ASP A 38 23.48 3.13 6.32
N ALA A 39 22.77 3.89 5.48
CA ALA A 39 21.68 4.77 5.90
C ALA A 39 20.52 3.99 6.56
N MET A 40 20.14 2.84 5.98
CA MET A 40 19.12 1.96 6.57
C MET A 40 19.58 1.41 7.94
N ARG A 41 20.84 1.02 8.06
CA ARG A 41 21.43 0.57 9.32
C ARG A 41 21.36 1.65 10.39
N GLU A 42 21.71 2.88 10.04
CA GLU A 42 21.67 4.01 10.95
C GLU A 42 20.25 4.30 11.45
N GLY A 43 19.27 4.35 10.54
CA GLY A 43 17.86 4.55 10.87
C GLY A 43 17.22 3.43 11.70
N LEU A 44 17.87 2.25 11.78
CA LEU A 44 17.39 1.07 12.54
C LEU A 44 18.34 0.66 13.65
N ALA A 45 19.25 1.56 14.09
CA ALA A 45 20.31 1.24 15.03
C ALA A 45 19.79 0.70 16.39
N GLU A 46 18.67 1.24 16.90
CA GLU A 46 18.05 0.74 18.15
C GLU A 46 17.57 -0.70 18.02
N GLU A 47 16.87 -1.01 16.92
CA GLU A 47 16.34 -2.33 16.66
C GLU A 47 17.45 -3.35 16.39
N ILE A 48 18.51 -2.94 15.70
CA ILE A 48 19.71 -3.76 15.49
C ILE A 48 20.39 -4.06 16.81
N ALA A 49 20.61 -3.06 17.67
CA ALA A 49 21.19 -3.25 19.00
C ALA A 49 20.36 -4.21 19.86
N TYR A 50 19.03 -4.09 19.82
CA TYR A 50 18.13 -5.01 20.49
C TYR A 50 18.28 -6.45 20.00
N LEU A 51 18.29 -6.67 18.67
CA LEU A 51 18.48 -8.00 18.07
C LEU A 51 19.84 -8.63 18.41
N GLN A 52 20.85 -7.80 18.68
CA GLN A 52 22.19 -8.24 19.11
C GLN A 52 22.31 -8.40 20.64
N GLY A 53 21.22 -8.26 21.39
CA GLY A 53 21.19 -8.41 22.84
C GLY A 53 21.71 -7.19 23.63
N ALA A 54 21.98 -6.08 22.95
CA ALA A 54 22.49 -4.84 23.53
C ALA A 54 21.42 -3.76 23.53
N GLY A 55 20.47 -3.80 24.43
CA GLY A 55 19.47 -2.72 24.54
C GLY A 55 18.08 -3.19 24.94
N LYS A 56 17.21 -2.22 25.25
CA LYS A 56 15.80 -2.45 25.55
C LYS A 56 14.97 -1.52 24.68
N ILE A 57 14.05 -2.07 23.90
CA ILE A 57 13.05 -1.29 23.16
C ILE A 57 11.81 -1.17 24.06
N ASN A 58 11.80 -0.27 25.02
CA ASN A 58 10.71 -0.20 26.02
C ASN A 58 10.15 1.21 26.21
N ASN A 59 10.30 2.12 25.26
CA ASN A 59 9.81 3.48 25.46
C ASN A 59 8.92 3.92 24.30
N VAL A 60 7.69 4.32 24.63
CA VAL A 60 6.86 5.12 23.73
C VAL A 60 7.44 6.51 23.67
N LYS A 61 7.83 6.94 22.49
CA LYS A 61 8.41 8.27 22.25
C LYS A 61 7.94 8.86 20.93
N LEU A 62 8.13 10.15 20.75
CA LEU A 62 8.03 10.79 19.45
C LEU A 62 9.14 10.22 18.55
N ARG A 63 8.76 9.55 17.47
CA ARG A 63 9.67 8.92 16.51
C ARG A 63 9.91 9.79 15.29
N GLY A 64 9.00 10.70 15.01
CA GLY A 64 9.12 11.60 13.88
C GLY A 64 8.01 12.62 13.82
N ALA A 65 8.23 13.62 13.00
CA ALA A 65 7.25 14.63 12.63
C ALA A 65 7.48 15.03 11.18
N SER A 66 6.42 15.40 10.47
CA SER A 66 6.55 16.01 9.14
C SER A 66 5.70 17.28 9.02
N VAL A 67 6.15 18.14 8.13
CA VAL A 67 5.38 19.28 7.64
C VAL A 67 5.55 19.32 6.13
N ASP A 68 4.44 19.25 5.41
CA ASP A 68 4.36 19.26 3.96
C ASP A 68 3.53 20.46 3.52
N LEU A 69 4.12 21.31 2.69
CA LEU A 69 3.47 22.44 2.07
C LEU A 69 3.35 22.17 0.58
N SER A 70 2.18 22.39 0.01
CA SER A 70 1.97 22.21 -1.43
C SER A 70 1.08 23.31 -2.00
N TYR A 71 1.28 23.57 -3.27
CA TYR A 71 0.41 24.39 -4.09
C TYR A 71 -0.07 23.55 -5.26
N LEU A 72 -1.37 23.33 -5.33
CA LEU A 72 -2.02 22.59 -6.38
C LEU A 72 -2.93 23.53 -7.18
N GLN A 73 -2.67 23.70 -8.46
CA GLN A 73 -3.56 24.35 -9.40
C GLN A 73 -4.25 23.27 -10.22
N GLN A 74 -5.55 23.19 -10.21
CA GLN A 74 -6.32 22.16 -10.87
C GLN A 74 -7.61 22.68 -11.49
N ASP A 75 -7.99 22.13 -12.65
CA ASP A 75 -9.25 22.50 -13.32
C ASP A 75 -10.46 21.79 -12.66
N SER A 76 -10.25 20.59 -12.12
CA SER A 76 -11.26 19.82 -11.38
C SER A 76 -10.72 19.37 -10.03
N ALA A 77 -11.46 19.63 -8.96
CA ALA A 77 -11.03 19.29 -7.60
C ALA A 77 -10.88 17.79 -7.37
N ALA A 78 -11.78 16.98 -7.94
CA ALA A 78 -11.71 15.52 -7.91
C ALA A 78 -12.58 14.92 -9.01
N TYR A 79 -12.23 13.71 -9.44
CA TYR A 79 -12.96 12.94 -10.44
C TYR A 79 -13.72 11.80 -9.76
N LYS A 80 -14.87 11.41 -10.35
CA LYS A 80 -15.73 10.34 -9.85
C LYS A 80 -15.61 9.11 -10.73
N TYR A 81 -15.75 7.93 -10.12
CA TYR A 81 -15.92 6.69 -10.86
C TYR A 81 -17.39 6.46 -11.19
N ASN A 82 -17.68 5.83 -12.33
CA ASN A 82 -19.05 5.53 -12.75
C ASN A 82 -19.68 4.38 -11.96
N ASN A 83 -18.89 3.36 -11.66
CA ASN A 83 -19.33 2.09 -11.09
C ASN A 83 -19.06 1.94 -9.60
N ALA A 84 -18.46 2.96 -8.97
CA ALA A 84 -18.15 2.97 -7.55
C ALA A 84 -18.35 4.38 -6.95
N LYS A 85 -18.82 4.45 -5.71
CA LYS A 85 -18.95 5.72 -5.00
C LYS A 85 -17.61 6.15 -4.43
N ALA A 86 -16.76 6.66 -5.28
CA ALA A 86 -15.42 7.11 -4.90
C ALA A 86 -14.94 8.27 -5.78
N HIS A 87 -13.93 8.96 -5.27
CA HIS A 87 -13.26 10.07 -5.92
C HIS A 87 -11.77 9.78 -6.04
N TRP A 88 -11.12 10.41 -7.01
CA TRP A 88 -9.68 10.41 -7.18
C TRP A 88 -9.22 11.77 -7.72
N GLN A 89 -7.93 12.06 -7.68
CA GLN A 89 -7.35 13.34 -8.02
C GLN A 89 -6.08 13.14 -8.82
N LEU A 90 -5.85 14.01 -9.81
CA LEU A 90 -4.58 14.03 -10.55
C LEU A 90 -3.41 14.33 -9.60
N LEU A 91 -2.26 13.68 -9.85
CA LEU A 91 -1.03 13.84 -9.07
C LEU A 91 -1.14 13.49 -7.57
N ASN A 92 -2.21 12.79 -7.18
CA ASN A 92 -2.46 12.47 -5.77
C ASN A 92 -3.02 11.06 -5.60
N HIS A 93 -2.21 10.07 -5.89
CA HIS A 93 -2.59 8.66 -5.81
C HIS A 93 -1.99 7.99 -4.56
N ASN A 94 -2.65 6.92 -4.07
CA ASN A 94 -2.21 6.16 -2.89
C ASN A 94 -2.01 7.04 -1.64
N ASN A 95 -2.92 7.97 -1.43
CA ASN A 95 -2.84 9.12 -0.52
C ASN A 95 -3.44 8.87 0.88
N ASN A 96 -3.79 7.62 1.21
CA ASN A 96 -4.51 7.27 2.44
C ASN A 96 -5.81 8.08 2.63
N GLY A 97 -6.54 8.32 1.55
CA GLY A 97 -7.82 9.03 1.52
C GLY A 97 -7.72 10.53 1.71
N TYR A 98 -6.55 11.14 1.51
CA TYR A 98 -6.37 12.58 1.57
C TYR A 98 -6.47 13.19 0.17
N LEU A 99 -7.31 14.20 0.00
CA LEU A 99 -7.37 15.00 -1.22
C LEU A 99 -6.83 16.40 -0.94
N TYR A 100 -6.08 16.97 -1.87
CA TYR A 100 -5.66 18.37 -1.81
C TYR A 100 -6.82 19.28 -2.17
N GLY A 101 -6.96 20.40 -1.44
CA GLY A 101 -7.73 21.56 -1.90
C GLY A 101 -7.04 22.27 -3.06
N ASP A 102 -7.79 23.03 -3.87
CA ASP A 102 -7.19 23.88 -4.89
C ASP A 102 -6.42 25.03 -4.26
N GLY A 103 -5.21 25.30 -4.76
CA GLY A 103 -4.31 26.30 -4.23
C GLY A 103 -3.38 25.78 -3.14
N PHE A 104 -3.23 26.50 -2.05
CA PHE A 104 -2.27 26.23 -0.99
C PHE A 104 -2.79 25.19 -0.01
N ASN A 105 -1.95 24.18 0.30
CA ASN A 105 -2.22 23.13 1.27
C ASN A 105 -1.07 23.02 2.27
N ALA A 106 -1.37 22.72 3.52
CA ALA A 106 -0.40 22.40 4.56
C ALA A 106 -0.82 21.12 5.28
N VAL A 107 0.10 20.17 5.44
CA VAL A 107 -0.14 18.91 6.14
C VAL A 107 0.97 18.69 7.15
N GLY A 108 0.60 18.42 8.40
CA GLY A 108 1.53 18.06 9.47
C GLY A 108 1.20 16.68 10.04
N THR A 109 2.21 15.89 10.35
CA THR A 109 2.04 14.61 11.07
C THR A 109 2.99 14.52 12.26
N LEU A 110 2.55 13.78 13.30
CA LEU A 110 3.38 13.41 14.43
C LEU A 110 3.35 11.89 14.54
N HIS A 111 4.51 11.25 14.55
CA HIS A 111 4.61 9.80 14.71
C HIS A 111 5.11 9.44 16.10
N ILE A 112 4.24 8.85 16.92
CA ILE A 112 4.53 8.42 18.29
C ILE A 112 4.37 6.92 18.32
N SER A 113 5.41 6.18 18.72
CA SER A 113 5.32 4.73 18.85
C SER A 113 6.37 4.16 19.80
N GLY A 114 6.15 2.94 20.23
CA GLY A 114 7.07 2.20 21.08
C GLY A 114 6.40 1.07 21.82
N SER A 115 7.14 0.45 22.74
CA SER A 115 6.65 -0.63 23.57
C SER A 115 6.29 -0.11 24.97
N LEU A 116 5.08 -0.42 25.43
CA LEU A 116 4.63 -0.20 26.80
C LEU A 116 5.14 -1.31 27.73
N SER A 117 5.33 -2.51 27.20
CA SER A 117 5.93 -3.66 27.89
C SER A 117 6.65 -4.56 26.88
N LYS A 118 7.24 -5.64 27.32
CA LYS A 118 7.86 -6.64 26.44
C LYS A 118 6.89 -7.26 25.42
N ASP A 119 5.60 -7.27 25.74
CA ASP A 119 4.57 -7.96 24.97
C ASP A 119 3.52 -6.98 24.37
N LEU A 120 3.63 -5.67 24.61
CA LEU A 120 2.66 -4.69 24.17
C LEU A 120 3.34 -3.47 23.55
N ALA A 121 3.09 -3.25 22.27
CA ALA A 121 3.51 -2.06 21.54
C ALA A 121 2.30 -1.22 21.11
N VAL A 122 2.50 0.07 21.00
CA VAL A 122 1.49 1.04 20.57
C VAL A 122 2.06 2.01 19.54
N GLY A 123 1.20 2.53 18.68
CA GLY A 123 1.53 3.60 17.77
C GLY A 123 0.34 4.54 17.56
N ILE A 124 0.64 5.82 17.41
CA ILE A 124 -0.35 6.85 17.06
C ILE A 124 0.29 7.86 16.11
N THR A 125 -0.41 8.16 15.01
CA THR A 125 0.00 9.16 14.01
C THR A 125 -1.19 10.05 13.66
N PRO A 126 -1.41 11.17 14.39
CA PRO A 126 -2.34 12.21 13.98
C PRO A 126 -1.80 12.94 12.75
N ARG A 127 -2.73 13.34 11.88
CA ARG A 127 -2.52 14.25 10.74
C ARG A 127 -3.35 15.49 10.95
N PHE A 128 -2.73 16.62 10.78
CA PHE A 128 -3.36 17.93 10.76
C PHE A 128 -3.21 18.48 9.35
N SER A 129 -4.29 18.87 8.73
CA SER A 129 -4.29 19.46 7.39
C SER A 129 -5.00 20.78 7.37
N TRP A 130 -4.59 21.63 6.44
CA TRP A 130 -5.22 22.91 6.19
C TRP A 130 -5.20 23.20 4.68
N ASP A 131 -6.32 23.64 4.16
CA ASP A 131 -6.46 24.23 2.84
C ASP A 131 -7.46 25.39 2.89
N LYS A 132 -7.55 26.17 1.82
CA LYS A 132 -8.41 27.35 1.81
C LYS A 132 -9.91 27.03 1.72
N ASP A 133 -10.29 25.84 1.25
CA ASP A 133 -11.68 25.47 0.97
C ASP A 133 -12.33 24.81 2.19
N GLU A 134 -11.66 23.86 2.83
CA GLU A 134 -12.16 23.15 4.02
C GLU A 134 -11.58 23.68 5.33
N HIS A 135 -10.60 24.58 5.26
CA HIS A 135 -9.86 25.12 6.39
C HIS A 135 -9.09 24.05 7.16
N GLY A 136 -9.21 23.95 8.45
CA GLY A 136 -8.43 22.99 9.25
C GLY A 136 -9.17 21.68 9.50
N ASP A 137 -8.49 20.54 9.30
CA ASP A 137 -8.96 19.21 9.69
C ASP A 137 -7.90 18.47 10.52
N ALA A 138 -8.38 17.61 11.41
CA ALA A 138 -7.54 16.71 12.21
C ALA A 138 -8.04 15.27 12.05
N SER A 139 -7.17 14.41 11.59
CA SER A 139 -7.49 13.01 11.36
C SER A 139 -6.44 12.07 11.96
N LEU A 140 -6.81 10.82 12.15
CA LEU A 140 -5.92 9.79 12.67
C LEU A 140 -5.54 8.84 11.53
N ILE A 141 -4.26 8.86 11.11
CA ILE A 141 -3.74 7.90 10.12
C ILE A 141 -3.47 6.57 10.78
N GLU A 142 -2.83 6.58 11.96
CA GLU A 142 -2.54 5.40 12.74
C GLU A 142 -2.97 5.58 14.19
N GLY A 143 -3.51 4.51 14.78
CA GLY A 143 -3.83 4.43 16.20
C GLY A 143 -4.06 2.98 16.53
N TYR A 144 -3.02 2.26 17.01
CA TYR A 144 -3.07 0.83 17.22
C TYR A 144 -2.36 0.38 18.48
N ALA A 145 -2.80 -0.78 18.97
CA ALA A 145 -2.06 -1.59 19.95
C ALA A 145 -1.71 -2.93 19.32
N LYS A 146 -0.50 -3.42 19.56
CA LYS A 146 0.02 -4.68 19.05
C LYS A 146 0.55 -5.54 20.17
N THR A 147 0.15 -6.81 20.19
CA THR A 147 0.65 -7.83 21.10
C THR A 147 0.92 -9.13 20.35
N HIS A 148 1.28 -10.18 21.05
CA HIS A 148 1.45 -11.51 20.46
C HIS A 148 0.91 -12.63 21.35
N LEU A 149 0.55 -13.73 20.71
CA LEU A 149 0.18 -14.98 21.35
C LEU A 149 0.94 -16.13 20.66
N GLY A 150 1.96 -16.63 21.31
CA GLY A 150 2.89 -17.59 20.69
C GLY A 150 3.52 -17.00 19.43
N VAL A 151 3.33 -17.66 18.30
CA VAL A 151 3.88 -17.25 16.99
C VAL A 151 3.01 -16.20 16.25
N TRP A 152 1.86 -15.87 16.81
CA TRP A 152 0.92 -14.94 16.19
C TRP A 152 1.04 -13.53 16.75
N GLY A 153 1.26 -12.55 15.88
CA GLY A 153 1.08 -11.15 16.20
C GLY A 153 -0.39 -10.76 16.06
N ILE A 154 -0.89 -10.00 17.02
CA ILE A 154 -2.26 -9.48 17.09
C ILE A 154 -2.18 -7.96 17.10
N THR A 155 -2.80 -7.30 16.14
CA THR A 155 -2.89 -5.83 16.10
C THR A 155 -4.35 -5.42 16.11
N ALA A 156 -4.70 -4.49 16.99
CA ALA A 156 -6.03 -3.89 17.02
C ALA A 156 -5.92 -2.37 16.89
N GLY A 157 -6.70 -1.81 15.99
CA GLY A 157 -6.70 -0.35 15.74
C GLY A 157 -6.57 0.00 14.27
N ARG A 158 -6.22 1.25 14.01
CA ARG A 158 -6.03 1.81 12.66
C ARG A 158 -4.57 1.78 12.28
N GLN A 159 -4.27 1.23 11.11
CA GLN A 159 -2.92 1.19 10.56
C GLN A 159 -3.01 1.17 9.02
N PRO A 160 -2.23 1.98 8.28
CA PRO A 160 -2.13 1.86 6.84
C PRO A 160 -1.68 0.45 6.45
N MET A 161 -2.48 -0.20 5.64
CA MET A 161 -2.19 -1.56 5.14
C MET A 161 -2.24 -1.55 3.63
N SER A 162 -1.38 -2.35 3.00
CA SER A 162 -1.36 -2.51 1.56
C SER A 162 -0.78 -3.87 1.22
N TRP A 163 -1.50 -4.66 0.41
CA TRP A 163 -1.14 -6.02 0.02
C TRP A 163 -0.99 -6.11 -1.49
N GLY A 164 0.07 -6.76 -1.94
CA GLY A 164 0.37 -6.90 -3.36
C GLY A 164 1.80 -6.52 -3.73
N VAL A 165 2.13 -6.67 -5.00
CA VAL A 165 3.49 -6.46 -5.54
C VAL A 165 3.64 -5.16 -6.33
N GLY A 166 2.55 -4.52 -6.73
CA GLY A 166 2.55 -3.28 -7.49
C GLY A 166 3.14 -2.10 -6.73
N ARG A 167 3.72 -1.15 -7.44
CA ARG A 167 4.23 0.12 -6.91
C ARG A 167 3.23 1.26 -7.14
N ALA A 168 2.70 1.35 -8.37
CA ALA A 168 1.76 2.40 -8.75
C ALA A 168 0.35 2.16 -8.20
N GLY A 169 -0.01 0.90 -7.88
CA GLY A 169 -1.26 0.51 -7.25
C GLY A 169 -1.29 -0.98 -6.92
N GLN A 170 -2.18 -1.39 -6.03
CA GLN A 170 -2.47 -2.78 -5.67
C GLN A 170 -3.91 -3.11 -6.02
N LEU A 171 -4.13 -4.23 -6.72
CA LEU A 171 -5.42 -4.54 -7.32
C LEU A 171 -6.55 -4.77 -6.29
N ALA A 172 -6.29 -5.49 -5.19
CA ALA A 172 -7.34 -5.79 -4.22
C ALA A 172 -7.34 -4.84 -3.02
N PHE A 173 -6.15 -4.53 -2.46
CA PHE A 173 -6.04 -3.76 -1.23
C PHE A 173 -4.79 -2.88 -1.20
N GLY A 174 -4.98 -1.59 -1.42
CA GLY A 174 -3.93 -0.58 -1.52
C GLY A 174 -4.00 0.49 -0.43
N SER A 175 -3.16 1.50 -0.58
CA SER A 175 -3.11 2.69 0.29
C SER A 175 -3.88 3.89 -0.28
N ASN A 176 -4.79 3.66 -1.22
CA ASN A 176 -5.58 4.74 -1.82
C ASN A 176 -6.69 5.25 -0.86
N ALA A 177 -7.38 4.33 -0.18
CA ALA A 177 -8.41 4.71 0.79
C ALA A 177 -7.82 5.04 2.18
N THR A 178 -8.60 5.80 2.98
CA THR A 178 -8.30 6.03 4.39
C THR A 178 -8.04 4.71 5.11
N PRO A 179 -7.00 4.60 5.96
CA PRO A 179 -6.72 3.38 6.73
C PRO A 179 -7.90 2.95 7.59
N GLN A 180 -8.27 1.66 7.53
CA GLN A 180 -9.38 1.10 8.28
C GLN A 180 -8.97 0.77 9.71
N THR A 181 -9.94 0.85 10.65
CA THR A 181 -9.78 0.27 11.97
C THR A 181 -10.07 -1.22 11.87
N ALA A 182 -9.10 -2.05 12.22
CA ALA A 182 -9.12 -3.48 12.01
C ALA A 182 -8.57 -4.25 13.21
N ILE A 183 -8.91 -5.52 13.28
CA ILE A 183 -8.17 -6.53 14.04
C ILE A 183 -7.39 -7.34 13.01
N LYS A 184 -6.07 -7.43 13.18
CA LYS A 184 -5.17 -8.17 12.31
C LYS A 184 -4.44 -9.27 13.08
N LEU A 185 -4.32 -10.43 12.45
CA LEU A 185 -3.50 -11.56 12.87
C LEU A 185 -2.45 -11.80 11.80
N ASN A 186 -1.20 -11.97 12.20
CA ASN A 186 -0.13 -12.36 11.28
C ASN A 186 0.88 -13.27 11.98
N LEU A 187 1.56 -14.11 11.22
CA LEU A 187 2.73 -14.80 11.75
C LEU A 187 3.84 -13.77 12.03
N LEU A 188 4.46 -13.84 13.21
CA LEU A 188 5.58 -12.97 13.58
C LEU A 188 6.81 -13.26 12.73
N GLU A 189 7.03 -14.55 12.42
CA GLU A 189 8.05 -15.04 11.52
C GLU A 189 7.42 -15.99 10.51
N PRO A 190 7.87 -16.03 9.26
CA PRO A 190 7.42 -17.03 8.31
C PRO A 190 7.69 -18.43 8.83
N HIS A 191 6.69 -19.29 8.76
CA HIS A 191 6.85 -20.71 9.08
C HIS A 191 7.71 -21.39 8.03
N THR A 192 8.72 -22.17 8.43
CA THR A 192 9.60 -22.92 7.53
C THR A 192 9.19 -24.38 7.49
N PHE A 193 9.02 -24.91 6.28
CA PHE A 193 8.73 -26.34 6.04
C PHE A 193 10.04 -27.11 5.81
N ASP A 194 10.67 -27.58 6.90
CA ASP A 194 12.00 -28.21 6.83
C ASP A 194 11.95 -29.68 6.35
N ASN A 195 10.78 -30.34 6.50
CA ASN A 195 10.63 -31.76 6.22
C ASN A 195 9.23 -32.12 5.69
N GLY A 196 9.07 -33.37 5.27
CA GLY A 196 7.80 -33.92 4.78
C GLY A 196 7.41 -33.45 3.37
N ALA A 197 6.16 -33.75 3.00
CA ALA A 197 5.62 -33.50 1.68
C ALA A 197 5.51 -32.00 1.32
N LEU A 198 5.49 -31.11 2.31
CA LEU A 198 5.36 -29.67 2.11
C LEU A 198 6.70 -28.92 2.02
N LYS A 199 7.84 -29.62 2.10
CA LYS A 199 9.17 -28.99 2.04
C LYS A 199 9.38 -28.12 0.80
N PHE A 200 8.73 -28.46 -0.32
CA PHE A 200 8.82 -27.69 -1.57
C PHE A 200 8.22 -26.26 -1.45
N LEU A 201 7.38 -26.00 -0.45
CA LEU A 201 6.83 -24.67 -0.17
C LEU A 201 7.88 -23.73 0.44
N GLY A 202 8.98 -24.27 0.99
CA GLY A 202 10.04 -23.49 1.61
C GLY A 202 9.56 -22.78 2.87
N LYS A 203 9.14 -21.54 2.76
CA LYS A 203 8.58 -20.75 3.87
C LYS A 203 7.18 -20.24 3.53
N ALA A 204 6.34 -20.07 4.52
CA ALA A 204 5.03 -19.42 4.34
C ALA A 204 4.78 -18.35 5.43
N ASN A 205 4.19 -17.25 5.02
CA ASN A 205 3.67 -16.22 5.92
C ASN A 205 2.17 -16.09 5.75
N VAL A 206 1.46 -15.81 6.84
CA VAL A 206 -0.01 -15.68 6.86
C VAL A 206 -0.39 -14.36 7.48
N ASN A 207 -1.29 -13.63 6.82
CA ASN A 207 -1.90 -12.42 7.30
C ASN A 207 -3.41 -12.52 7.15
N VAL A 208 -4.14 -12.15 8.20
CA VAL A 208 -5.60 -12.10 8.21
C VAL A 208 -6.01 -10.80 8.89
N PHE A 209 -7.01 -10.11 8.36
CA PHE A 209 -7.64 -9.02 9.10
C PHE A 209 -9.14 -8.99 8.90
N ALA A 210 -9.81 -8.35 9.85
CA ALA A 210 -11.22 -7.99 9.74
C ALA A 210 -11.39 -6.53 10.17
N SER A 211 -12.15 -5.77 9.41
CA SER A 211 -12.52 -4.39 9.68
C SER A 211 -13.99 -4.15 9.44
N ARG A 212 -14.48 -3.02 9.90
CA ARG A 212 -15.84 -2.55 9.66
C ARG A 212 -15.78 -1.29 8.80
N LEU A 213 -16.45 -1.31 7.67
CA LEU A 213 -16.55 -0.18 6.76
C LEU A 213 -17.52 0.88 7.32
N GLU A 214 -17.57 2.05 6.68
CA GLU A 214 -18.49 3.14 7.06
C GLU A 214 -19.96 2.71 6.99
N GLY A 215 -20.81 3.37 7.75
CA GLY A 215 -22.26 3.27 7.64
C GLY A 215 -22.80 3.99 6.39
N ASN A 216 -24.11 3.91 6.18
CA ASN A 216 -24.81 4.57 5.08
C ASN A 216 -24.37 4.14 3.68
N ARG A 217 -23.90 2.90 3.55
CA ARG A 217 -23.62 2.30 2.24
C ARG A 217 -24.92 1.98 1.52
N VAL A 218 -24.98 2.31 0.23
CA VAL A 218 -26.21 2.15 -0.56
C VAL A 218 -26.34 0.71 -1.06
N ALA A 219 -27.52 0.11 -0.89
CA ALA A 219 -27.90 -1.17 -1.49
C ALA A 219 -28.94 -0.97 -2.59
N SER A 220 -29.00 -1.90 -3.56
CA SER A 220 -29.90 -1.79 -4.74
C SER A 220 -31.40 -1.80 -4.40
N SER A 221 -31.79 -2.30 -3.25
CA SER A 221 -33.21 -2.50 -2.87
C SER A 221 -33.69 -1.62 -1.72
N GLY A 222 -32.96 -0.60 -1.32
CA GLY A 222 -33.29 0.21 -0.15
C GLY A 222 -33.27 -0.59 1.17
N SER A 223 -32.68 -1.79 1.16
CA SER A 223 -32.66 -2.66 2.32
C SER A 223 -31.40 -2.50 3.14
N ALA A 224 -31.58 -2.61 4.42
CA ALA A 224 -30.75 -2.91 5.60
C ALA A 224 -29.22 -2.60 5.59
N LEU A 225 -28.54 -2.51 4.46
CA LEU A 225 -27.11 -2.09 4.40
C LEU A 225 -26.92 -0.60 4.69
N GLU A 226 -27.94 0.22 4.51
CA GLU A 226 -27.90 1.64 4.87
C GLU A 226 -27.69 1.86 6.37
N LYS A 227 -28.06 0.87 7.18
CA LYS A 227 -27.94 0.92 8.63
C LYS A 227 -26.83 0.02 9.16
N ASP A 228 -26.45 -1.01 8.39
CA ASP A 228 -25.45 -1.99 8.80
C ASP A 228 -24.15 -1.79 8.03
N HIS A 229 -23.09 -1.54 8.78
CA HIS A 229 -21.74 -1.45 8.20
C HIS A 229 -21.33 -2.81 7.61
N ALA A 230 -20.91 -2.83 6.38
CA ALA A 230 -20.28 -4.01 5.81
C ALA A 230 -18.97 -4.35 6.54
N ALA A 231 -18.67 -5.64 6.69
CA ALA A 231 -17.36 -6.07 7.12
C ALA A 231 -16.43 -6.19 5.91
N LEU A 232 -15.17 -5.83 6.08
CA LEU A 232 -14.09 -6.14 5.13
C LEU A 232 -13.17 -7.15 5.79
N VAL A 233 -13.01 -8.31 5.16
CA VAL A 233 -12.13 -9.38 5.64
C VAL A 233 -11.08 -9.66 4.57
N GLY A 234 -9.82 -9.74 4.98
CA GLY A 234 -8.71 -10.10 4.11
C GLY A 234 -7.96 -11.31 4.65
N VAL A 235 -7.60 -12.22 3.76
CA VAL A 235 -6.72 -13.36 4.02
C VAL A 235 -5.65 -13.37 2.95
N ARG A 236 -4.37 -13.42 3.38
CA ARG A 236 -3.24 -13.54 2.48
C ARG A 236 -2.23 -14.54 2.99
N VAL A 237 -1.76 -15.40 2.09
CA VAL A 237 -0.69 -16.36 2.32
C VAL A 237 0.42 -16.08 1.31
N ASP A 238 1.62 -15.74 1.78
CA ASP A 238 2.81 -15.63 0.95
C ASP A 238 3.64 -16.90 1.11
N ILE A 239 3.86 -17.63 0.02
CA ILE A 239 4.67 -18.86 -0.06
C ILE A 239 6.00 -18.48 -0.71
N MET A 240 7.10 -18.89 -0.09
CA MET A 240 8.47 -18.62 -0.55
C MET A 240 9.23 -19.92 -0.74
N PRO A 241 9.08 -20.59 -1.90
CA PRO A 241 9.78 -21.84 -2.21
C PRO A 241 11.30 -21.67 -2.18
N THR A 242 11.76 -20.48 -2.54
CA THR A 242 13.17 -20.07 -2.46
C THR A 242 13.27 -18.62 -1.98
N ASP A 243 14.46 -18.19 -1.60
CA ASP A 243 14.67 -16.78 -1.23
C ASP A 243 14.47 -15.82 -2.42
N ALA A 244 14.52 -16.28 -3.65
CA ALA A 244 14.31 -15.48 -4.86
C ALA A 244 12.84 -15.44 -5.31
N PHE A 245 12.03 -16.45 -4.96
CA PHE A 245 10.69 -16.64 -5.48
C PHE A 245 9.62 -16.52 -4.38
N THR A 246 8.59 -15.70 -4.62
CA THR A 246 7.42 -15.56 -3.75
C THR A 246 6.15 -15.69 -4.57
N ILE A 247 5.20 -16.45 -4.06
CA ILE A 247 3.83 -16.56 -4.56
C ILE A 247 2.91 -16.03 -3.44
N GLY A 248 2.09 -15.04 -3.73
CA GLY A 248 1.04 -14.55 -2.83
C GLY A 248 -0.30 -15.11 -3.26
N LEU A 249 -1.08 -15.60 -2.32
CA LEU A 249 -2.49 -15.97 -2.46
C LEU A 249 -3.30 -15.01 -1.63
N GLU A 250 -4.26 -14.32 -2.22
CA GLU A 250 -5.06 -13.32 -1.52
C GLU A 250 -6.54 -13.49 -1.82
N ARG A 251 -7.35 -13.37 -0.78
CA ARG A 251 -8.81 -13.18 -0.88
C ARG A 251 -9.23 -12.05 0.02
N MET A 252 -9.92 -11.10 -0.56
CA MET A 252 -10.53 -9.97 0.12
C MET A 252 -12.03 -10.04 -0.08
N SER A 253 -12.79 -9.90 1.01
CA SER A 253 -14.23 -10.04 1.00
C SER A 253 -14.91 -8.86 1.66
N MET A 254 -15.83 -8.22 0.97
CA MET A 254 -16.76 -7.26 1.54
C MET A 254 -18.06 -7.98 1.87
N LEU A 255 -18.43 -8.05 3.15
CA LEU A 255 -19.50 -8.88 3.66
C LEU A 255 -20.63 -8.04 4.24
N LYS A 256 -21.85 -8.26 3.78
CA LYS A 256 -23.07 -7.80 4.45
C LYS A 256 -23.37 -8.65 5.68
N LYS A 257 -23.14 -9.96 5.57
CA LYS A 257 -23.43 -10.95 6.61
C LYS A 257 -22.47 -12.13 6.49
N PHE A 258 -21.93 -12.58 7.63
CA PHE A 258 -21.17 -13.82 7.69
C PHE A 258 -22.10 -15.02 7.51
N ASN A 259 -21.76 -15.92 6.58
CA ASN A 259 -22.44 -17.19 6.40
C ASN A 259 -21.46 -18.30 5.98
N LYS A 260 -21.92 -19.57 6.05
CA LYS A 260 -21.10 -20.74 5.69
C LYS A 260 -20.76 -20.79 4.19
N HIS A 261 -21.66 -20.30 3.33
CA HIS A 261 -21.50 -20.33 1.89
C HIS A 261 -20.35 -19.42 1.44
N TRP A 262 -20.26 -18.21 2.03
CA TRP A 262 -19.09 -17.35 1.82
C TRP A 262 -17.79 -18.06 2.24
N LEU A 263 -17.76 -18.73 3.41
CA LEU A 263 -16.55 -19.39 3.90
C LEU A 263 -16.09 -20.54 3.00
N LEU A 264 -17.05 -21.34 2.52
CA LEU A 264 -16.78 -22.50 1.65
C LEU A 264 -16.55 -22.09 0.18
N GLY A 265 -16.92 -20.87 -0.23
CA GLY A 265 -16.86 -20.43 -1.61
C GLY A 265 -17.86 -21.14 -2.51
N ASP A 266 -18.94 -21.66 -1.94
CA ASP A 266 -20.00 -22.33 -2.69
C ASP A 266 -21.12 -21.35 -3.07
N ASN A 267 -21.80 -21.63 -4.19
CA ASN A 267 -22.95 -20.85 -4.61
C ASN A 267 -24.15 -21.23 -3.73
N ALA A 268 -24.54 -20.29 -2.88
CA ALA A 268 -25.80 -20.34 -2.15
C ALA A 268 -27.01 -20.15 -3.07
N ASP A 269 -28.21 -20.33 -2.52
CA ASP A 269 -29.45 -19.92 -3.18
C ASP A 269 -29.39 -18.46 -3.64
N ASP A 270 -30.11 -18.11 -4.69
CA ASP A 270 -30.06 -16.78 -5.33
C ASP A 270 -30.24 -15.61 -4.35
N ALA A 271 -30.98 -15.80 -3.27
CA ALA A 271 -31.17 -14.80 -2.23
C ALA A 271 -29.93 -14.53 -1.35
N GLU A 272 -28.95 -15.41 -1.35
CA GLU A 272 -27.74 -15.28 -0.52
C GLU A 272 -26.49 -14.89 -1.31
N LYS A 273 -26.47 -15.05 -2.64
CA LYS A 273 -25.34 -14.69 -3.52
C LYS A 273 -24.87 -13.27 -3.37
N ASP A 274 -25.76 -12.36 -3.03
CA ASP A 274 -25.53 -10.93 -3.02
C ASP A 274 -25.17 -10.39 -1.63
N ASN A 275 -24.85 -11.28 -0.69
CA ASN A 275 -24.44 -10.90 0.66
C ASN A 275 -22.96 -10.59 0.78
N TRP A 276 -22.17 -10.80 -0.28
CA TRP A 276 -20.74 -10.50 -0.31
C TRP A 276 -20.26 -10.12 -1.70
N ASN A 277 -19.14 -9.41 -1.74
CA ASN A 277 -18.33 -9.18 -2.92
C ASN A 277 -16.90 -9.62 -2.61
N ASP A 278 -16.31 -10.45 -3.46
CA ASP A 278 -14.97 -11.01 -3.29
C ASP A 278 -14.03 -10.55 -4.41
N ILE A 279 -12.81 -10.16 -4.02
CA ILE A 279 -11.67 -10.07 -4.94
C ILE A 279 -10.65 -11.08 -4.48
N ALA A 280 -10.26 -12.00 -5.37
CA ALA A 280 -9.27 -13.02 -5.06
C ALA A 280 -8.26 -13.18 -6.19
N GLY A 281 -7.03 -13.56 -5.86
CA GLY A 281 -6.01 -13.72 -6.88
C GLY A 281 -4.65 -14.15 -6.38
N LEU A 282 -3.70 -14.00 -7.28
CA LEU A 282 -2.34 -14.47 -7.16
C LEU A 282 -1.36 -13.35 -7.45
N ASP A 283 -0.29 -13.29 -6.66
CA ASP A 283 0.89 -12.49 -6.94
C ASP A 283 2.10 -13.41 -7.19
N PHE A 284 2.94 -13.01 -8.11
CA PHE A 284 4.23 -13.63 -8.36
C PHE A 284 5.33 -12.59 -8.28
N LYS A 285 6.42 -12.93 -7.61
CA LYS A 285 7.62 -12.11 -7.57
C LYS A 285 8.85 -12.99 -7.65
N TYR A 286 9.70 -12.71 -8.63
CA TYR A 286 10.97 -13.40 -8.79
C TYR A 286 12.13 -12.41 -8.90
N ARG A 287 13.21 -12.69 -8.17
CA ARG A 287 14.44 -11.87 -8.16
C ARG A 287 15.53 -12.60 -8.93
N PHE A 288 15.78 -12.14 -10.14
CA PHE A 288 16.98 -12.46 -10.89
C PHE A 288 18.16 -11.60 -10.44
N PRO A 289 19.42 -11.98 -10.76
CA PRO A 289 20.54 -11.06 -10.63
C PRO A 289 20.29 -9.77 -11.44
N GLY A 290 20.23 -8.64 -10.76
CA GLY A 290 20.05 -7.31 -11.37
C GLY A 290 18.62 -6.92 -11.74
N VAL A 291 17.63 -7.80 -11.68
CA VAL A 291 16.24 -7.45 -11.98
C VAL A 291 15.25 -8.25 -11.13
N GLN A 292 14.22 -7.60 -10.63
CA GLN A 292 13.04 -8.22 -10.05
C GLN A 292 11.88 -8.12 -11.02
N VAL A 293 11.25 -9.24 -11.33
CA VAL A 293 9.99 -9.28 -12.08
C VAL A 293 8.84 -9.67 -11.17
N TYR A 294 7.67 -9.11 -11.41
CA TYR A 294 6.48 -9.41 -10.62
C TYR A 294 5.21 -9.25 -11.43
N ALA A 295 4.17 -9.97 -11.02
CA ALA A 295 2.85 -9.89 -11.63
C ALA A 295 1.79 -10.17 -10.57
N SER A 296 0.61 -9.56 -10.76
CA SER A 296 -0.63 -9.84 -10.05
C SER A 296 -1.71 -10.22 -11.04
N LEU A 297 -2.49 -11.24 -10.73
CA LEU A 297 -3.68 -11.64 -11.47
C LEU A 297 -4.81 -11.88 -10.48
N TYR A 298 -5.86 -11.07 -10.59
CA TYR A 298 -7.00 -11.09 -9.68
C TYR A 298 -8.30 -11.16 -10.48
N GLY A 299 -9.35 -11.70 -9.86
CA GLY A 299 -10.71 -11.66 -10.35
C GLY A 299 -11.67 -11.21 -9.27
N GLU A 300 -12.72 -10.50 -9.64
CA GLU A 300 -13.73 -9.98 -8.71
C GLU A 300 -14.90 -10.96 -8.57
N ASP A 301 -15.39 -11.52 -9.64
CA ASP A 301 -16.50 -12.47 -9.62
C ASP A 301 -16.03 -13.90 -9.86
N GLN A 302 -16.94 -14.86 -9.65
CA GLN A 302 -16.70 -16.28 -9.85
C GLN A 302 -17.50 -16.85 -11.01
N ALA A 303 -16.80 -17.51 -11.94
CA ALA A 303 -17.40 -18.48 -12.86
C ALA A 303 -17.06 -19.88 -12.35
N HIS A 304 -17.99 -20.51 -11.63
CA HIS A 304 -17.77 -21.74 -10.85
C HIS A 304 -16.69 -21.54 -9.76
N ALA A 305 -15.55 -22.24 -9.86
CA ALA A 305 -14.45 -22.18 -8.92
C ALA A 305 -13.34 -21.19 -9.32
N PHE A 306 -13.45 -20.54 -10.47
CA PHE A 306 -12.41 -19.65 -10.97
C PHE A 306 -12.84 -18.20 -10.94
N PRO A 307 -11.97 -17.27 -10.54
CA PRO A 307 -12.22 -15.83 -10.65
C PRO A 307 -12.43 -15.47 -12.12
N CYS A 308 -13.48 -14.70 -12.39
CA CYS A 308 -13.71 -14.02 -13.67
C CYS A 308 -13.61 -12.50 -13.45
N GLU A 309 -14.00 -11.66 -14.38
CA GLU A 309 -13.83 -10.21 -14.29
C GLU A 309 -12.41 -9.82 -13.85
N ASN A 310 -11.45 -10.15 -14.72
CA ASN A 310 -10.04 -10.16 -14.36
C ASN A 310 -9.38 -8.77 -14.43
N ALA A 311 -8.47 -8.54 -13.48
CA ALA A 311 -7.49 -7.45 -13.51
C ALA A 311 -6.08 -8.00 -13.36
N TYR A 312 -5.11 -7.33 -13.96
CA TYR A 312 -3.71 -7.69 -13.83
C TYR A 312 -2.77 -6.49 -13.75
N ASN A 313 -1.66 -6.71 -13.07
CA ASN A 313 -0.53 -5.80 -13.01
C ASN A 313 0.75 -6.61 -13.25
N VAL A 314 1.63 -6.13 -14.10
CA VAL A 314 2.94 -6.72 -14.35
C VAL A 314 4.01 -5.64 -14.23
N GLY A 315 5.18 -5.99 -13.70
CA GLY A 315 6.24 -5.01 -13.54
C GLY A 315 7.64 -5.60 -13.48
N MET A 316 8.60 -4.73 -13.70
CA MET A 316 10.03 -4.98 -13.57
C MET A 316 10.67 -3.88 -12.72
N TYR A 317 11.59 -4.26 -11.88
CA TYR A 317 12.42 -3.35 -11.11
C TYR A 317 13.89 -3.69 -11.27
N PHE A 318 14.67 -2.73 -11.70
CA PHE A 318 16.12 -2.78 -11.85
C PHE A 318 16.75 -1.95 -10.74
N PRO A 319 17.13 -2.57 -9.59
CA PRO A 319 17.68 -1.84 -8.44
C PRO A 319 19.05 -1.25 -8.69
N GLN A 320 19.71 -1.68 -9.76
CA GLN A 320 21.04 -1.28 -10.20
C GLN A 320 21.04 -1.22 -11.72
N LEU A 321 20.60 -0.08 -12.28
CA LEU A 321 20.56 0.11 -13.74
C LEU A 321 21.97 0.35 -14.32
N VAL A 322 22.86 0.93 -13.54
CA VAL A 322 24.28 1.15 -13.87
C VAL A 322 25.18 0.49 -12.83
N PRO A 323 26.45 0.15 -13.19
CA PRO A 323 27.32 -0.67 -12.34
C PRO A 323 27.61 -0.13 -10.94
N ASP A 324 27.64 1.20 -10.76
CA ASP A 324 27.89 1.85 -9.46
C ASP A 324 26.65 1.89 -8.54
N GLY A 325 25.46 1.49 -9.06
CA GLY A 325 24.20 1.51 -8.32
C GLY A 325 23.57 2.89 -8.17
N SER A 326 24.05 3.91 -8.88
CA SER A 326 23.55 5.28 -8.81
C SER A 326 22.17 5.48 -9.48
N TRP A 327 21.70 4.52 -10.26
CA TRP A 327 20.38 4.57 -10.91
C TRP A 327 19.58 3.31 -10.67
N ASP A 328 18.31 3.49 -10.40
CA ASP A 328 17.32 2.41 -10.48
C ASP A 328 16.17 2.78 -11.43
N LEU A 329 15.49 1.76 -11.94
CA LEU A 329 14.35 1.89 -12.84
C LEU A 329 13.25 0.90 -12.49
N ARG A 330 12.02 1.37 -12.51
CA ARG A 330 10.82 0.55 -12.40
C ARG A 330 9.88 0.83 -13.56
N VAL A 331 9.29 -0.22 -14.10
CA VAL A 331 8.24 -0.13 -15.13
C VAL A 331 7.10 -1.06 -14.74
N GLU A 332 5.87 -0.58 -14.83
CA GLU A 332 4.65 -1.36 -14.58
C GLU A 332 3.62 -1.14 -15.68
N ALA A 333 2.81 -2.17 -15.93
CA ALA A 333 1.61 -2.08 -16.74
C ALA A 333 0.45 -2.76 -16.01
N ALA A 334 -0.72 -2.14 -15.99
CA ALA A 334 -1.92 -2.67 -15.38
C ALA A 334 -3.12 -2.56 -16.32
N LYS A 335 -4.06 -3.48 -16.15
CA LYS A 335 -5.36 -3.41 -16.80
C LYS A 335 -6.43 -3.95 -15.85
N THR A 336 -7.59 -3.29 -15.86
CA THR A 336 -8.79 -3.69 -15.13
C THR A 336 -9.95 -3.92 -16.09
N ASN A 337 -10.86 -4.80 -15.72
CA ASN A 337 -12.09 -5.08 -16.44
C ASN A 337 -13.14 -3.98 -16.19
N ASP A 338 -14.19 -3.92 -17.00
CA ASP A 338 -15.30 -2.96 -16.92
C ASP A 338 -16.19 -3.14 -15.68
N ALA A 339 -16.33 -4.35 -15.17
CA ALA A 339 -17.05 -4.63 -13.92
C ALA A 339 -16.23 -4.35 -12.64
N TRP A 340 -14.90 -4.15 -12.78
CA TRP A 340 -13.94 -4.08 -11.67
C TRP A 340 -14.32 -3.04 -10.62
N TYR A 341 -14.36 -3.44 -9.34
CA TYR A 341 -14.78 -2.64 -8.18
C TYR A 341 -16.26 -2.26 -8.13
N GLY A 342 -17.04 -2.60 -9.14
CA GLY A 342 -18.48 -2.42 -9.14
C GLY A 342 -19.18 -3.60 -8.46
N HIS A 343 -20.41 -3.39 -7.97
CA HIS A 343 -21.27 -4.48 -7.52
C HIS A 343 -22.74 -4.08 -7.66
N TRP A 344 -23.55 -4.98 -8.18
CA TRP A 344 -24.93 -4.65 -8.49
C TRP A 344 -25.83 -4.51 -7.24
N VAL A 345 -25.46 -5.14 -6.11
CA VAL A 345 -26.15 -4.98 -4.81
C VAL A 345 -25.44 -3.98 -3.92
N LEU A 346 -24.13 -4.12 -3.75
CA LEU A 346 -23.30 -3.25 -2.90
C LEU A 346 -22.94 -1.97 -3.71
N LYS A 347 -23.87 -1.07 -3.90
CA LYS A 347 -23.79 0.06 -4.84
C LYS A 347 -22.64 1.04 -4.65
N ASN A 348 -22.06 1.10 -3.46
CA ASN A 348 -20.84 1.89 -3.23
C ASN A 348 -19.62 1.27 -3.95
N GLY A 349 -19.70 -0.02 -4.32
CA GLY A 349 -18.57 -0.75 -4.88
C GLY A 349 -17.47 -1.03 -3.87
N TRP A 350 -16.26 -1.32 -4.36
CA TRP A 350 -15.08 -1.67 -3.58
C TRP A 350 -14.41 -0.44 -2.97
N THR A 351 -15.07 0.21 -2.01
CA THR A 351 -14.71 1.53 -1.51
C THR A 351 -14.72 1.60 0.01
N TYR A 352 -14.02 2.61 0.54
CA TYR A 352 -14.11 3.05 1.93
C TYR A 352 -13.94 4.56 2.00
N LYS A 353 -14.90 5.27 2.63
CA LYS A 353 -14.90 6.73 2.79
C LYS A 353 -14.60 7.46 1.47
N ASP A 354 -15.41 7.16 0.47
CA ASP A 354 -15.37 7.75 -0.87
C ASP A 354 -14.03 7.59 -1.63
N ALA A 355 -13.23 6.56 -1.28
CA ALA A 355 -12.03 6.18 -2.01
C ALA A 355 -12.02 4.66 -2.31
N ILE A 356 -11.47 4.25 -3.46
CA ILE A 356 -11.30 2.84 -3.81
C ILE A 356 -10.32 2.18 -2.84
N LEU A 357 -10.64 0.99 -2.34
CA LEU A 357 -9.81 0.18 -1.44
C LEU A 357 -8.57 -0.39 -2.14
N GLY A 358 -8.64 -0.62 -3.43
CA GLY A 358 -7.58 -1.17 -4.27
C GLY A 358 -6.82 -0.11 -5.08
N ASP A 359 -6.59 -0.40 -6.35
CA ASP A 359 -5.87 0.47 -7.28
C ASP A 359 -6.74 1.67 -7.69
N TRP A 360 -6.19 2.87 -7.59
CA TRP A 360 -6.83 4.11 -8.03
C TRP A 360 -7.20 4.13 -9.53
N LEU A 361 -6.65 3.21 -10.31
CA LEU A 361 -6.93 3.08 -11.73
C LEU A 361 -8.44 2.89 -12.02
N GLY A 362 -9.18 2.27 -11.08
CA GLY A 362 -10.60 2.01 -11.24
C GLY A 362 -10.89 0.87 -12.23
N ALA A 363 -12.11 0.88 -12.80
CA ALA A 363 -12.58 -0.11 -13.77
C ALA A 363 -12.33 0.32 -15.22
N ASP A 364 -12.36 -0.65 -16.14
CA ASP A 364 -12.22 -0.48 -17.59
C ASP A 364 -11.05 0.44 -17.95
N ALA A 365 -9.90 0.14 -17.41
CA ALA A 365 -8.76 1.03 -17.54
C ALA A 365 -7.45 0.27 -17.80
N LYS A 366 -6.51 0.99 -18.39
CA LYS A 366 -5.13 0.54 -18.63
C LYS A 366 -4.16 1.59 -18.13
N ARG A 367 -3.04 1.15 -17.57
CA ARG A 367 -1.98 2.05 -17.09
C ARG A 367 -0.62 1.53 -17.51
N VAL A 368 0.26 2.45 -17.88
CA VAL A 368 1.72 2.26 -17.92
C VAL A 368 2.34 3.26 -16.95
N TYR A 369 3.20 2.78 -16.09
CA TYR A 369 3.94 3.57 -15.12
C TYR A 369 5.42 3.30 -15.26
N ALA A 370 6.23 4.37 -15.23
CA ALA A 370 7.69 4.28 -15.18
C ALA A 370 8.22 5.22 -14.09
N GLU A 371 9.20 4.76 -13.33
CA GLU A 371 9.89 5.55 -12.30
C GLU A 371 11.39 5.30 -12.41
N VAL A 372 12.17 6.36 -12.61
CA VAL A 372 13.62 6.31 -12.58
C VAL A 372 14.14 7.18 -11.44
N ASN A 373 15.09 6.65 -10.67
CA ASN A 373 15.75 7.37 -9.60
C ASN A 373 17.24 7.47 -9.87
N HIS A 374 17.80 8.64 -9.58
CA HIS A 374 19.23 8.89 -9.59
C HIS A 374 19.70 9.29 -8.19
N TYR A 375 20.65 8.54 -7.67
CA TYR A 375 21.26 8.77 -6.37
C TYR A 375 22.52 9.59 -6.54
N LEU A 376 22.56 10.74 -5.88
CA LEU A 376 23.64 11.72 -5.97
C LEU A 376 24.75 11.40 -4.95
N ALA A 377 25.99 11.78 -5.25
CA ALA A 377 27.14 11.53 -4.39
C ALA A 377 27.04 12.22 -3.02
N ASP A 378 26.25 13.29 -2.92
CA ASP A 378 25.99 14.04 -1.70
C ASP A 378 24.84 13.47 -0.85
N GLY A 379 24.36 12.25 -1.18
CA GLY A 379 23.25 11.57 -0.50
C GLY A 379 21.87 12.02 -0.96
N GLY A 380 21.77 12.92 -1.93
CA GLY A 380 20.50 13.32 -2.53
C GLY A 380 19.94 12.24 -3.46
N LYS A 381 18.63 12.27 -3.69
CA LYS A 381 17.94 11.41 -4.66
C LYS A 381 17.04 12.26 -5.55
N LEU A 382 17.21 12.17 -6.85
CA LEU A 382 16.30 12.68 -7.87
C LEU A 382 15.41 11.54 -8.36
N GLY A 383 14.11 11.76 -8.44
CA GLY A 383 13.16 10.81 -8.99
C GLY A 383 12.36 11.46 -10.11
N LEU A 384 12.16 10.74 -11.21
CA LEU A 384 11.26 11.12 -12.29
C LEU A 384 10.27 9.97 -12.49
N SER A 385 8.99 10.27 -12.39
CA SER A 385 7.93 9.31 -12.71
C SER A 385 7.07 9.80 -13.86
N TYR A 386 6.57 8.84 -14.62
CA TYR A 386 5.61 9.06 -15.70
C TYR A 386 4.48 8.03 -15.58
N THR A 387 3.25 8.51 -15.63
CA THR A 387 2.03 7.69 -15.70
C THR A 387 1.28 8.03 -16.97
N TRP A 388 0.97 7.01 -17.74
CA TRP A 388 -0.04 7.06 -18.79
C TRP A 388 -1.18 6.11 -18.41
N ALA A 389 -2.42 6.57 -18.53
CA ALA A 389 -3.57 5.71 -18.38
C ALA A 389 -4.65 6.03 -19.42
N ASP A 390 -5.45 5.01 -19.75
CA ASP A 390 -6.68 5.12 -20.53
C ASP A 390 -7.83 4.66 -19.63
N MET A 391 -8.64 5.61 -19.18
CA MET A 391 -9.67 5.41 -18.16
C MET A 391 -11.05 5.64 -18.76
N GLN A 392 -11.76 4.55 -19.05
CA GLN A 392 -13.05 4.60 -19.74
C GLN A 392 -14.25 4.83 -18.79
N GLN A 393 -14.08 4.51 -17.50
CA GLN A 393 -15.16 4.52 -16.51
C GLN A 393 -15.11 5.73 -15.56
N THR A 394 -14.72 6.90 -16.05
CA THR A 394 -14.89 8.12 -15.26
C THR A 394 -16.17 8.85 -15.68
N ALA A 395 -17.01 9.22 -14.72
CA ALA A 395 -18.35 9.79 -15.00
C ALA A 395 -18.35 11.08 -15.82
N GLN A 396 -17.25 11.81 -15.79
CA GLN A 396 -17.16 13.12 -16.43
C GLN A 396 -16.15 13.15 -17.57
N HIS A 397 -15.20 12.20 -17.57
CA HIS A 397 -14.08 12.19 -18.49
C HIS A 397 -13.68 10.76 -18.84
N ASP A 398 -14.14 10.25 -19.96
CA ASP A 398 -13.45 9.12 -20.58
C ASP A 398 -12.21 9.67 -21.22
N GLY A 399 -11.05 9.16 -20.95
CA GLY A 399 -9.94 9.67 -21.67
C GLY A 399 -8.57 9.32 -21.15
N ARG A 400 -7.59 9.83 -21.88
CA ARG A 400 -6.19 9.58 -21.63
C ARG A 400 -5.69 10.50 -20.54
N LEU A 401 -5.20 9.88 -19.49
CA LEU A 401 -4.45 10.54 -18.43
C LEU A 401 -2.96 10.48 -18.76
N GLN A 402 -2.27 11.56 -18.49
CA GLN A 402 -0.81 11.64 -18.50
C GLN A 402 -0.35 12.45 -17.30
N GLU A 403 0.59 11.90 -16.55
CA GLU A 403 1.20 12.57 -15.39
C GLU A 403 2.71 12.43 -15.45
N VAL A 404 3.38 13.50 -15.10
CA VAL A 404 4.82 13.54 -14.90
C VAL A 404 5.11 14.19 -13.55
N GLU A 405 5.98 13.58 -12.77
CA GLU A 405 6.45 14.14 -11.51
C GLU A 405 7.96 14.04 -11.40
N LEU A 406 8.59 15.16 -11.07
CA LEU A 406 10.00 15.25 -10.69
C LEU A 406 10.07 15.48 -9.18
N SER A 407 10.80 14.61 -8.50
CA SER A 407 11.00 14.69 -7.05
C SER A 407 12.48 14.81 -6.69
N TYR A 408 12.76 15.45 -5.56
CA TYR A 408 14.08 15.50 -4.97
C TYR A 408 13.98 15.28 -3.47
N SER A 409 14.88 14.46 -2.93
CA SER A 409 14.98 14.27 -1.48
C SER A 409 16.43 14.26 -1.04
N LYS A 410 16.71 14.84 0.13
CA LYS A 410 18.05 14.91 0.71
C LYS A 410 17.98 15.02 2.22
N SER A 411 18.81 14.26 2.92
CA SER A 411 19.05 14.47 4.35
C SER A 411 19.87 15.76 4.53
N LEU A 412 19.25 16.77 5.16
CA LEU A 412 19.91 18.04 5.51
C LEU A 412 20.77 17.88 6.75
N GLN A 413 20.31 17.04 7.68
CA GLN A 413 20.99 16.63 8.89
C GLN A 413 20.69 15.16 9.14
N LYS A 414 21.32 14.54 10.13
CA LYS A 414 21.18 13.12 10.45
C LYS A 414 19.73 12.66 10.46
N ASP A 415 18.84 13.42 11.11
CA ASP A 415 17.45 13.06 11.35
C ASP A 415 16.45 13.95 10.61
N LEU A 416 16.90 14.81 9.69
CA LEU A 416 16.08 15.78 8.96
C LEU A 416 16.17 15.58 7.47
N LEU A 417 15.07 15.12 6.86
CA LEU A 417 14.92 14.91 5.42
C LEU A 417 14.11 16.04 4.79
N LEU A 418 14.68 16.68 3.77
CA LEU A 418 13.95 17.52 2.82
C LEU A 418 13.42 16.65 1.70
N HIS A 419 12.19 16.89 1.29
CA HIS A 419 11.68 16.40 0.01
C HIS A 419 10.93 17.51 -0.73
N THR A 420 11.02 17.48 -2.04
CA THR A 420 10.34 18.42 -2.93
C THR A 420 9.79 17.67 -4.12
N ALA A 421 8.68 18.13 -4.69
CA ALA A 421 8.12 17.59 -5.92
C ALA A 421 7.54 18.69 -6.80
N VAL A 422 7.61 18.48 -8.10
CA VAL A 422 6.91 19.28 -9.12
C VAL A 422 6.21 18.29 -10.05
N GLY A 423 4.91 18.45 -10.20
CA GLY A 423 4.07 17.56 -10.99
C GLY A 423 3.24 18.30 -12.03
N TYR A 424 3.01 17.64 -13.15
CA TYR A 424 2.05 18.06 -14.17
C TYR A 424 1.19 16.85 -14.55
N GLY A 425 -0.12 17.00 -14.44
CA GLY A 425 -1.12 16.01 -14.83
C GLY A 425 -2.07 16.60 -15.87
N LYS A 426 -2.52 15.74 -16.77
CA LYS A 426 -3.52 16.06 -17.78
C LYS A 426 -4.48 14.90 -17.96
N LEU A 427 -5.79 15.20 -17.89
CA LEU A 427 -6.86 14.28 -18.26
C LEU A 427 -7.76 15.00 -19.26
N ARG A 428 -7.69 14.61 -20.54
CA ARG A 428 -8.31 15.36 -21.66
C ARG A 428 -7.86 16.82 -21.69
N ASP A 429 -8.80 17.74 -21.41
CA ASP A 429 -8.58 19.18 -21.40
C ASP A 429 -8.25 19.69 -19.98
N ASP A 430 -8.61 18.92 -18.96
CA ASP A 430 -8.33 19.25 -17.56
C ASP A 430 -6.84 19.06 -17.25
N THR A 431 -6.28 20.01 -16.53
CA THR A 431 -4.89 20.00 -16.10
C THR A 431 -4.76 20.14 -14.59
N SER A 432 -3.64 19.62 -14.08
CA SER A 432 -3.25 19.79 -12.68
C SER A 432 -1.75 20.08 -12.61
N LYS A 433 -1.34 21.02 -11.78
CA LYS A 433 0.05 21.41 -11.54
C LYS A 433 0.32 21.43 -10.05
N LEU A 434 1.30 20.66 -9.62
CA LEU A 434 1.68 20.50 -8.23
C LEU A 434 3.10 21.05 -8.00
N VAL A 435 3.26 21.81 -6.94
CA VAL A 435 4.58 22.10 -6.34
C VAL A 435 4.48 21.75 -4.86
N ALA A 436 5.39 20.95 -4.36
CA ALA A 436 5.40 20.54 -2.96
C ALA A 436 6.81 20.65 -2.37
N VAL A 437 6.86 21.00 -1.09
CA VAL A 437 8.06 20.97 -0.27
C VAL A 437 7.69 20.46 1.11
N GLY A 438 8.47 19.51 1.61
CA GLY A 438 8.24 18.93 2.92
C GLY A 438 9.54 18.74 3.68
N LEU A 439 9.40 18.77 4.99
CA LEU A 439 10.45 18.43 5.94
C LEU A 439 9.92 17.31 6.81
N SER A 440 10.66 16.22 6.90
CA SER A 440 10.39 15.14 7.83
C SER A 440 11.59 14.94 8.76
N TRP A 441 11.27 14.83 10.02
CA TRP A 441 12.24 14.54 11.07
C TRP A 441 11.95 13.14 11.62
N GLU A 442 12.98 12.30 11.71
CA GLU A 442 12.92 10.96 12.27
C GLU A 442 14.00 10.78 13.34
N TYR A 443 13.60 10.24 14.52
CA TYR A 443 14.48 10.08 15.67
C TYR A 443 14.74 8.59 15.97
#